data_3f5f4a91e00cc646f8b1123fec7442b4
#
_entry.id   3f5f4a91e00cc646f8b1123fec7442b4
#
_cell.length_a   1.000
_cell.length_b   1.000
_cell.length_c   1.000
_cell.angle_alpha   90.00
_cell.angle_beta   90.00
_cell.angle_gamma   90.00
#
_symmetry.space_group_name_H-M   'P 1'
#
loop_
_entity.id
_entity.type
_entity.pdbx_description
1 polymer ?
#
loop_
_entity_poly.entity_id
_entity_poly.type
_entity_poly.pdbx_seq_one_letter_code
_entity_poly.pdbx_strand_id
1 'polypeptide(L)'
;EYVRPIRFPYILVNDYSASLKNIEKMRDKFIDSAETYEKLKSYITSQMKNENENPFCESCDERCQKLKQFGFKPIKIAGKYADDINFMNALAFENSNGKLLYITNSTKHSTPDLEYLETLFEKDLRGHIENIADIYFVSGGKREEAQEFFSRGFAKGNVIMDVLANRLGGIHCMCSEIPNFDIFTTSSSK
;
A
#
# COMPACT_ATOMS: atom_id res chain seq x y z
N GLU A 1 -3.44 -4.15 6.24
CA GLU A 1 -2.10 -3.72 6.67
C GLU A 1 -2.16 -2.26 7.10
N TYR A 2 -1.66 -1.94 8.31
CA TYR A 2 -1.72 -0.59 8.88
C TYR A 2 -0.36 0.09 8.93
N VAL A 3 0.71 -0.70 8.81
CA VAL A 3 2.09 -0.24 8.97
C VAL A 3 2.94 -0.88 7.88
N ARG A 4 3.81 -0.08 7.26
CA ARG A 4 4.75 -0.55 6.24
C ARG A 4 6.15 -0.01 6.49
N PRO A 5 7.13 -0.86 6.87
CA PRO A 5 8.54 -0.48 6.87
C PRO A 5 8.98 -0.10 5.45
N ILE A 6 9.79 0.96 5.35
CA ILE A 6 10.34 1.41 4.07
C ILE A 6 11.85 1.23 4.05
N ARG A 7 12.52 1.96 4.92
CA ARG A 7 13.94 1.84 5.25
C ARG A 7 14.15 2.44 6.62
N PHE A 8 15.01 1.85 7.42
CA PHE A 8 15.30 2.39 8.75
C PHE A 8 15.81 3.85 8.66
N PRO A 9 15.32 4.76 9.46
CA PRO A 9 14.30 4.58 10.50
C PRO A 9 12.83 4.81 10.04
N TYR A 10 12.56 4.99 8.75
CA TYR A 10 11.25 5.39 8.25
C TYR A 10 10.28 4.22 8.12
N ILE A 11 9.06 4.46 8.60
CA ILE A 11 7.95 3.50 8.54
C ILE A 11 6.64 4.24 8.22
N LEU A 12 5.91 3.77 7.22
CA LEU A 12 4.58 4.31 6.91
C LEU A 12 3.56 3.79 7.90
N VAL A 13 2.64 4.66 8.28
CA VAL A 13 1.47 4.32 9.10
C VAL A 13 0.23 4.81 8.38
N ASN A 14 -0.71 3.92 8.13
CA ASN A 14 -1.96 4.30 7.47
C ASN A 14 -2.78 5.24 8.35
N ASP A 15 -3.23 6.33 7.76
CA ASP A 15 -4.11 7.33 8.37
C ASP A 15 -5.43 7.39 7.61
N TYR A 16 -6.48 6.81 8.18
CA TYR A 16 -7.80 6.83 7.59
C TYR A 16 -8.43 8.23 7.54
N SER A 17 -8.04 9.14 8.44
CA SER A 17 -8.51 10.52 8.37
C SER A 17 -7.95 11.26 7.15
N ALA A 18 -6.71 10.98 6.79
CA ALA A 18 -6.11 11.46 5.55
C ALA A 18 -6.75 10.81 4.31
N SER A 19 -7.05 9.50 4.37
CA SER A 19 -7.77 8.80 3.29
C SER A 19 -9.16 9.41 3.07
N LEU A 20 -9.91 9.70 4.13
CA LEU A 20 -11.22 10.36 4.04
C LEU A 20 -11.12 11.73 3.37
N LYS A 21 -10.17 12.56 3.81
CA LYS A 21 -9.93 13.89 3.19
C LYS A 21 -9.61 13.80 1.70
N ASN A 22 -8.89 12.78 1.28
CA ASN A 22 -8.56 12.57 -0.11
C ASN A 22 -9.80 12.25 -0.95
N ILE A 23 -10.65 11.32 -0.50
CA ILE A 23 -11.87 10.99 -1.25
C ILE A 23 -12.87 12.15 -1.27
N GLU A 24 -12.95 12.93 -0.20
CA GLU A 24 -13.80 14.13 -0.16
C GLU A 24 -13.35 15.18 -1.20
N LYS A 25 -12.03 15.41 -1.35
CA LYS A 25 -11.49 16.26 -2.41
C LYS A 25 -11.77 15.77 -3.82
N MET A 26 -12.00 14.47 -3.95
CA MET A 26 -12.27 13.82 -5.24
C MET A 26 -13.75 13.68 -5.55
N ARG A 27 -14.63 14.10 -4.64
CA ARG A 27 -16.08 13.91 -4.77
C ARG A 27 -16.62 14.28 -6.15
N ASP A 28 -16.15 15.39 -6.71
CA ASP A 28 -16.59 15.86 -8.03
C ASP A 28 -16.12 14.98 -9.19
N LYS A 29 -15.12 14.13 -8.95
CA LYS A 29 -14.60 13.17 -9.94
C LYS A 29 -15.36 11.85 -9.96
N PHE A 30 -16.15 11.57 -8.89
CA PHE A 30 -16.99 10.39 -8.79
C PHE A 30 -18.44 10.67 -9.24
N ILE A 31 -18.68 11.75 -10.02
CA ILE A 31 -20.03 12.15 -10.47
C ILE A 31 -20.75 10.98 -11.16
N ASP A 32 -20.04 10.21 -11.99
CA ASP A 32 -20.58 9.05 -12.69
C ASP A 32 -20.55 7.76 -11.84
N SER A 33 -19.96 7.80 -10.65
CA SER A 33 -19.73 6.68 -9.73
C SER A 33 -20.05 7.02 -8.28
N ALA A 34 -21.18 7.67 -8.02
CA ALA A 34 -21.62 8.03 -6.68
C ALA A 34 -21.64 6.83 -5.72
N GLU A 35 -21.97 5.64 -6.23
CA GLU A 35 -21.93 4.38 -5.48
C GLU A 35 -20.51 4.04 -5.00
N THR A 36 -19.51 4.21 -5.87
CA THR A 36 -18.09 3.97 -5.52
C THR A 36 -17.64 4.92 -4.42
N TYR A 37 -17.98 6.21 -4.52
CA TYR A 37 -17.65 7.19 -3.49
C TYR A 37 -18.25 6.80 -2.12
N GLU A 38 -19.55 6.49 -2.07
CA GLU A 38 -20.22 6.13 -0.82
C GLU A 38 -19.66 4.81 -0.25
N LYS A 39 -19.29 3.85 -1.08
CA LYS A 39 -18.65 2.61 -0.67
C LYS A 39 -17.30 2.86 -0.02
N LEU A 40 -16.43 3.68 -0.63
CA LEU A 40 -15.14 4.03 -0.08
C LEU A 40 -15.27 4.81 1.23
N LYS A 41 -16.17 5.80 1.25
CA LYS A 41 -16.46 6.60 2.45
C LYS A 41 -16.95 5.73 3.60
N SER A 42 -17.90 4.85 3.33
CA SER A 42 -18.44 3.91 4.31
C SER A 42 -17.35 3.01 4.87
N TYR A 43 -16.50 2.45 4.00
CA TYR A 43 -15.37 1.61 4.42
C TYR A 43 -14.43 2.38 5.36
N ILE A 44 -13.94 3.55 4.92
CA ILE A 44 -12.98 4.36 5.70
C ILE A 44 -13.60 4.77 7.04
N THR A 45 -14.84 5.23 7.05
CA THR A 45 -15.55 5.64 8.27
C THR A 45 -15.71 4.45 9.23
N SER A 46 -16.02 3.27 8.71
CA SER A 46 -16.09 2.03 9.50
C SER A 46 -14.75 1.69 10.15
N GLN A 47 -13.64 1.84 9.42
CA GLN A 47 -12.31 1.59 9.96
C GLN A 47 -11.92 2.62 11.04
N MET A 48 -12.20 3.90 10.82
CA MET A 48 -11.99 4.95 11.83
C MET A 48 -12.79 4.68 13.10
N LYS A 49 -14.04 4.26 12.95
CA LYS A 49 -14.88 3.88 14.08
C LYS A 49 -14.29 2.70 14.85
N ASN A 50 -13.85 1.67 14.12
CA ASN A 50 -13.20 0.51 14.74
C ASN A 50 -11.91 0.88 15.50
N GLU A 51 -11.07 1.77 14.95
CA GLU A 51 -9.88 2.27 15.66
C GLU A 51 -10.22 3.04 16.95
N ASN A 52 -11.35 3.74 16.99
CA ASN A 52 -11.75 4.56 18.15
C ASN A 52 -12.53 3.78 19.22
N GLU A 53 -13.31 2.80 18.82
CA GLU A 53 -14.26 2.10 19.72
C GLU A 53 -13.80 0.70 20.13
N ASN A 54 -12.91 0.06 19.36
CA ASN A 54 -12.44 -1.27 19.67
C ASN A 54 -11.16 -1.21 20.53
N PRO A 55 -11.20 -1.64 21.80
CA PRO A 55 -10.06 -1.59 22.72
C PRO A 55 -8.87 -2.46 22.28
N PHE A 56 -9.07 -3.35 21.30
CA PHE A 56 -8.01 -4.17 20.71
C PHE A 56 -7.41 -3.56 19.45
N CYS A 57 -7.95 -2.44 18.97
CA CYS A 57 -7.42 -1.71 17.82
C CYS A 57 -6.71 -0.44 18.29
N GLU A 58 -5.49 -0.25 17.82
CA GLU A 58 -4.75 0.97 18.07
C GLU A 58 -5.12 2.03 17.03
N SER A 59 -5.28 3.26 17.47
CA SER A 59 -5.40 4.41 16.58
C SER A 59 -4.08 4.67 15.84
N CYS A 60 -4.16 5.43 14.76
CA CYS A 60 -2.97 5.85 14.01
C CYS A 60 -1.95 6.56 14.91
N ASP A 61 -2.42 7.40 15.86
CA ASP A 61 -1.56 8.14 16.78
C ASP A 61 -0.85 7.22 17.79
N GLU A 62 -1.57 6.27 18.37
CA GLU A 62 -0.99 5.29 19.31
C GLU A 62 0.07 4.42 18.62
N ARG A 63 -0.21 3.94 17.41
CA ARG A 63 0.78 3.23 16.60
C ARG A 63 2.03 4.06 16.35
N CYS A 64 1.86 5.34 15.98
CA CYS A 64 2.99 6.25 15.78
C CYS A 64 3.81 6.47 17.07
N GLN A 65 3.15 6.61 18.22
CA GLN A 65 3.84 6.78 19.49
C GLN A 65 4.65 5.54 19.87
N LYS A 66 4.06 4.34 19.74
CA LYS A 66 4.78 3.08 19.99
C LYS A 66 5.99 2.91 19.07
N LEU A 67 5.82 3.16 17.77
CA LEU A 67 6.93 3.05 16.82
C LEU A 67 8.09 3.99 17.14
N LYS A 68 7.80 5.22 17.61
CA LYS A 68 8.84 6.17 18.05
C LYS A 68 9.64 5.64 19.23
N GLN A 69 9.02 4.90 20.15
CA GLN A 69 9.72 4.31 21.31
C GLN A 69 10.77 3.28 20.87
N PHE A 70 10.57 2.65 19.70
CA PHE A 70 11.52 1.71 19.09
C PHE A 70 12.52 2.37 18.14
N GLY A 71 12.60 3.70 18.11
CA GLY A 71 13.54 4.45 17.27
C GLY A 71 13.11 4.65 15.82
N PHE A 72 11.88 4.28 15.46
CA PHE A 72 11.35 4.55 14.13
C PHE A 72 10.87 6.00 13.98
N LYS A 73 10.83 6.46 12.73
CA LYS A 73 10.23 7.72 12.30
C LYS A 73 8.94 7.42 11.53
N PRO A 74 7.79 7.32 12.21
CA PRO A 74 6.53 7.04 11.55
C PRO A 74 6.08 8.22 10.69
N ILE A 75 5.64 7.90 9.49
CA ILE A 75 5.08 8.82 8.50
C ILE A 75 3.61 8.43 8.34
N LYS A 76 2.71 9.33 8.71
CA LYS A 76 1.27 9.15 8.47
C LYS A 76 0.96 9.40 7.01
N ILE A 77 0.28 8.46 6.37
CA ILE A 77 -0.06 8.54 4.95
C ILE A 77 -1.44 7.97 4.66
N ALA A 78 -2.12 8.54 3.70
CA ALA A 78 -3.36 8.00 3.15
C ALA A 78 -3.04 6.82 2.23
N GLY A 79 -2.89 5.62 2.79
CA GLY A 79 -2.41 4.44 2.04
C GLY A 79 -3.47 3.37 1.79
N LYS A 80 -4.57 3.36 2.55
CA LYS A 80 -5.64 2.36 2.40
C LYS A 80 -7.01 3.04 2.29
N TYR A 81 -7.77 2.67 1.28
CA TYR A 81 -9.10 3.21 0.97
C TYR A 81 -10.18 2.13 0.92
N ALA A 82 -9.79 0.89 0.62
CA ALA A 82 -10.60 -0.32 0.66
C ALA A 82 -9.67 -1.53 0.77
N ASP A 83 -10.19 -2.73 0.84
CA ASP A 83 -9.35 -3.93 0.91
C ASP A 83 -8.62 -4.20 -0.41
N ASP A 84 -9.24 -3.85 -1.53
CA ASP A 84 -8.69 -3.92 -2.89
C ASP A 84 -7.93 -2.63 -3.30
N ILE A 85 -8.02 -1.55 -2.53
CA ILE A 85 -7.28 -0.30 -2.74
C ILE A 85 -6.37 -0.05 -1.53
N ASN A 86 -5.23 -0.68 -1.55
CA ASN A 86 -4.30 -0.69 -0.43
C ASN A 86 -2.84 -0.53 -0.91
N PHE A 87 -2.37 0.71 -0.90
CA PHE A 87 -0.99 1.06 -1.26
C PHE A 87 0.03 0.70 -0.16
N MET A 88 -0.43 0.37 1.04
CA MET A 88 0.42 -0.10 2.13
C MET A 88 0.87 -1.55 1.91
N ASN A 89 0.16 -2.30 1.07
CA ASN A 89 0.57 -3.64 0.67
C ASN A 89 1.60 -3.55 -0.45
N ALA A 90 2.86 -3.35 -0.08
CA ALA A 90 3.92 -2.96 -0.99
C ALA A 90 5.25 -3.64 -0.65
N LEU A 91 6.14 -3.67 -1.63
CA LEU A 91 7.57 -3.91 -1.45
C LEU A 91 8.30 -2.57 -1.41
N ALA A 92 9.24 -2.44 -0.50
CA ALA A 92 10.07 -1.26 -0.39
C ALA A 92 11.53 -1.69 -0.17
N PHE A 93 12.43 -1.28 -1.05
CA PHE A 93 13.85 -1.61 -0.97
C PHE A 93 14.72 -0.53 -1.61
N GLU A 94 15.98 -0.50 -1.26
CA GLU A 94 16.94 0.43 -1.87
C GLU A 94 17.61 -0.22 -3.08
N ASN A 95 17.78 0.55 -4.14
CA ASN A 95 18.61 0.15 -5.25
C ASN A 95 20.11 0.34 -4.94
N SER A 96 20.98 -0.09 -5.85
CA SER A 96 22.44 0.01 -5.70
C SER A 96 22.95 1.46 -5.49
N ASN A 97 22.15 2.47 -5.83
CA ASN A 97 22.47 3.87 -5.66
C ASN A 97 21.91 4.47 -4.35
N GLY A 98 21.37 3.65 -3.46
CA GLY A 98 20.77 4.10 -2.21
C GLY A 98 19.43 4.83 -2.38
N LYS A 99 18.79 4.70 -3.55
CA LYS A 99 17.47 5.28 -3.82
C LYS A 99 16.38 4.26 -3.52
N LEU A 100 15.32 4.72 -2.86
CA LEU A 100 14.16 3.89 -2.54
C LEU A 100 13.38 3.54 -3.81
N LEU A 101 13.07 2.26 -3.96
CA LEU A 101 12.05 1.75 -4.87
C LEU A 101 10.84 1.33 -4.05
N TYR A 102 9.66 1.73 -4.49
CA TYR A 102 8.39 1.38 -3.85
C TYR A 102 7.45 0.76 -4.87
N ILE A 103 7.05 -0.47 -4.65
CA ILE A 103 6.22 -1.23 -5.59
C ILE A 103 4.95 -1.63 -4.87
N THR A 104 3.81 -1.19 -5.37
CA THR A 104 2.50 -1.43 -4.74
C THR A 104 1.42 -1.75 -5.77
N ASN A 105 0.22 -2.04 -5.29
CA ASN A 105 -0.93 -2.34 -6.13
C ASN A 105 -1.44 -1.08 -6.83
N SER A 106 -1.92 -1.23 -8.07
CA SER A 106 -2.60 -0.18 -8.82
C SER A 106 -4.11 -0.21 -8.56
N THR A 107 -4.76 0.95 -8.74
CA THR A 107 -6.22 1.10 -8.75
C THR A 107 -6.84 0.93 -10.14
N LYS A 108 -6.05 0.84 -11.21
CA LYS A 108 -6.50 0.94 -12.61
C LYS A 108 -7.61 -0.02 -13.01
N HIS A 109 -7.69 -1.17 -12.33
CA HIS A 109 -8.71 -2.18 -12.62
C HIS A 109 -9.90 -2.15 -11.66
N SER A 110 -9.81 -1.40 -10.56
CA SER A 110 -10.95 -1.20 -9.66
C SER A 110 -11.96 -0.23 -10.27
N THR A 111 -11.53 0.92 -10.72
CA THR A 111 -12.27 1.91 -11.52
C THR A 111 -11.29 2.92 -12.13
N PRO A 112 -11.50 3.41 -13.36
CA PRO A 112 -10.63 4.42 -13.97
C PRO A 112 -10.50 5.71 -13.16
N ASP A 113 -11.56 6.05 -12.40
CA ASP A 113 -11.64 7.30 -11.62
C ASP A 113 -10.74 7.28 -10.38
N LEU A 114 -10.27 6.10 -9.95
CA LEU A 114 -9.43 5.93 -8.76
C LEU A 114 -7.93 6.15 -9.04
N GLU A 115 -7.51 6.29 -10.29
CA GLU A 115 -6.10 6.51 -10.66
C GLU A 115 -5.52 7.79 -10.01
N TYR A 116 -6.38 8.74 -9.67
CA TYR A 116 -5.96 9.95 -8.96
C TYR A 116 -5.49 9.67 -7.53
N LEU A 117 -5.97 8.61 -6.88
CA LEU A 117 -5.50 8.20 -5.56
C LEU A 117 -4.02 7.77 -5.60
N GLU A 118 -3.58 7.15 -6.70
CA GLU A 118 -2.17 6.82 -6.93
C GLU A 118 -1.32 8.09 -6.97
N THR A 119 -1.78 9.10 -7.71
CA THR A 119 -1.11 10.40 -7.81
C THR A 119 -1.01 11.10 -6.44
N LEU A 120 -2.08 11.05 -5.63
CA LEU A 120 -2.07 11.62 -4.28
C LEU A 120 -1.12 10.86 -3.36
N PHE A 121 -1.12 9.53 -3.41
CA PHE A 121 -0.21 8.69 -2.62
C PHE A 121 1.24 8.94 -3.00
N GLU A 122 1.56 8.97 -4.30
CA GLU A 122 2.92 9.26 -4.78
C GLU A 122 3.40 10.62 -4.33
N LYS A 123 2.57 11.67 -4.50
CA LYS A 123 2.89 13.02 -4.06
C LYS A 123 3.17 13.10 -2.56
N ASP A 124 2.35 12.44 -1.76
CA ASP A 124 2.47 12.43 -0.31
C ASP A 124 3.75 11.68 0.12
N LEU A 125 3.99 10.50 -0.45
CA LEU A 125 5.18 9.71 -0.16
C LEU A 125 6.48 10.46 -0.52
N ARG A 126 6.52 11.10 -1.70
CA ARG A 126 7.66 11.93 -2.14
C ARG A 126 7.84 13.19 -1.29
N GLY A 127 6.77 13.70 -0.68
CA GLY A 127 6.83 14.83 0.24
C GLY A 127 7.50 14.50 1.57
N HIS A 128 7.47 13.24 1.98
CA HIS A 128 8.01 12.77 3.25
C HIS A 128 9.38 12.10 3.15
N ILE A 129 9.71 11.56 2.00
CA ILE A 129 10.93 10.76 1.81
C ILE A 129 11.73 11.33 0.64
N GLU A 130 12.92 11.77 0.95
CA GLU A 130 13.90 12.16 -0.05
C GLU A 130 14.48 10.92 -0.76
N ASN A 131 14.93 11.14 -2.00
CA ASN A 131 15.63 10.12 -2.80
C ASN A 131 14.79 8.87 -3.14
N ILE A 132 13.49 9.05 -3.38
CA ILE A 132 12.70 8.00 -4.02
C ILE A 132 13.09 7.96 -5.51
N ALA A 133 13.57 6.79 -5.98
CA ALA A 133 13.87 6.57 -7.38
C ALA A 133 12.55 6.48 -8.17
N ASP A 134 11.76 5.46 -7.86
CA ASP A 134 10.52 5.19 -8.55
C ASP A 134 9.45 4.62 -7.60
N ILE A 135 8.21 4.88 -7.95
CA ILE A 135 7.03 4.27 -7.35
C ILE A 135 6.29 3.55 -8.47
N TYR A 136 6.17 2.24 -8.36
CA TYR A 136 5.50 1.40 -9.34
C TYR A 136 4.14 0.96 -8.83
N PHE A 137 3.09 1.34 -9.55
CA PHE A 137 1.75 0.83 -9.34
C PHE A 137 1.51 -0.34 -10.29
N VAL A 138 1.46 -1.54 -9.75
CA VAL A 138 1.33 -2.77 -10.52
C VAL A 138 -0.12 -3.15 -10.64
N SER A 139 -0.63 -3.15 -11.86
CA SER A 139 -1.96 -3.62 -12.18
C SER A 139 -1.92 -5.07 -12.64
N GLY A 140 -2.88 -5.89 -12.23
CA GLY A 140 -3.18 -7.15 -12.87
C GLY A 140 -3.92 -6.95 -14.18
N GLY A 141 -3.94 -7.93 -15.06
CA GLY A 141 -4.72 -7.92 -16.29
C GLY A 141 -6.25 -7.94 -16.03
N LYS A 142 -7.04 -7.87 -17.07
CA LYS A 142 -8.50 -7.93 -16.97
C LYS A 142 -8.97 -9.26 -16.34
N ARG A 143 -10.10 -9.20 -15.63
CA ARG A 143 -10.68 -10.37 -14.95
C ARG A 143 -10.93 -11.55 -15.90
N GLU A 144 -11.32 -11.27 -17.14
CA GLU A 144 -11.53 -12.27 -18.18
C GLU A 144 -10.23 -12.98 -18.56
N GLU A 145 -9.12 -12.25 -18.64
CA GLU A 145 -7.78 -12.82 -18.89
C GLU A 145 -7.33 -13.69 -17.72
N ALA A 146 -7.70 -13.31 -16.48
CA ALA A 146 -7.42 -14.11 -15.29
C ALA A 146 -8.20 -15.43 -15.29
N GLN A 147 -9.46 -15.43 -15.71
CA GLN A 147 -10.28 -16.65 -15.80
C GLN A 147 -9.75 -17.60 -16.87
N GLU A 148 -9.37 -17.09 -18.03
CA GLU A 148 -8.74 -17.87 -19.08
C GLU A 148 -7.41 -18.48 -18.63
N PHE A 149 -6.66 -17.73 -17.86
CA PHE A 149 -5.42 -18.16 -17.24
C PHE A 149 -5.57 -19.37 -16.30
N PHE A 150 -6.52 -19.30 -15.36
CA PHE A 150 -6.76 -20.40 -14.43
C PHE A 150 -7.25 -21.66 -15.13
N SER A 151 -7.97 -21.52 -16.24
CA SER A 151 -8.44 -22.66 -17.04
C SER A 151 -7.34 -23.36 -17.81
N ARG A 152 -6.24 -22.68 -18.11
CA ARG A 152 -5.11 -23.20 -18.90
C ARG A 152 -3.87 -23.59 -18.07
N GLY A 153 -3.88 -23.35 -16.74
CA GLY A 153 -2.81 -23.75 -15.84
C GLY A 153 -1.51 -22.95 -15.95
N PHE A 154 -1.49 -21.79 -16.63
CA PHE A 154 -0.29 -20.97 -16.81
C PHE A 154 -0.52 -19.48 -16.53
N ALA A 155 0.42 -18.88 -15.76
CA ALA A 155 0.46 -17.46 -15.51
C ALA A 155 1.17 -16.71 -16.64
N LYS A 156 0.47 -15.83 -17.32
CA LYS A 156 1.07 -14.79 -18.11
C LYS A 156 1.03 -13.48 -17.32
N GLY A 157 2.20 -13.05 -16.83
CA GLY A 157 2.45 -11.67 -16.42
C GLY A 157 1.45 -11.10 -15.41
N ASN A 158 0.80 -10.04 -15.75
CA ASN A 158 0.11 -9.10 -14.87
C ASN A 158 -1.25 -9.55 -14.28
N VAL A 159 -1.80 -10.68 -14.71
CA VAL A 159 -3.15 -11.15 -14.34
C VAL A 159 -3.27 -11.63 -12.89
N ILE A 160 -2.15 -12.04 -12.30
CA ILE A 160 -2.12 -12.61 -10.95
C ILE A 160 -2.53 -11.58 -9.90
N MET A 161 -2.17 -10.31 -10.10
CA MET A 161 -2.35 -9.28 -9.10
C MET A 161 -3.81 -8.95 -8.80
N ASP A 162 -4.68 -8.87 -9.81
CA ASP A 162 -6.11 -8.58 -9.60
C ASP A 162 -6.84 -9.71 -8.90
N VAL A 163 -6.49 -10.96 -9.23
CA VAL A 163 -7.08 -12.13 -8.56
C VAL A 163 -6.69 -12.18 -7.10
N LEU A 164 -5.46 -11.82 -6.78
CA LEU A 164 -4.95 -11.83 -5.41
C LEU A 164 -5.46 -10.64 -4.59
N ALA A 165 -5.55 -9.45 -5.18
CA ALA A 165 -6.18 -8.30 -4.54
C ALA A 165 -7.65 -8.59 -4.20
N ASN A 166 -8.40 -9.21 -5.12
CA ASN A 166 -9.78 -9.63 -4.87
C ASN A 166 -9.91 -10.75 -3.80
N ARG A 167 -8.82 -11.42 -3.45
CA ARG A 167 -8.77 -12.43 -2.36
C ARG A 167 -8.04 -11.92 -1.12
N LEU A 168 -8.02 -10.59 -0.91
CA LEU A 168 -7.35 -9.92 0.21
C LEU A 168 -5.82 -10.11 0.24
N GLY A 169 -5.25 -10.49 -0.90
CA GLY A 169 -3.80 -10.54 -1.10
C GLY A 169 -3.32 -9.38 -1.97
N GLY A 170 -2.10 -8.96 -1.79
CA GLY A 170 -1.45 -7.95 -2.61
C GLY A 170 0.00 -8.32 -2.88
N ILE A 171 0.73 -7.41 -3.48
CA ILE A 171 2.10 -7.69 -3.94
C ILE A 171 3.02 -8.19 -2.82
N HIS A 172 2.91 -7.63 -1.63
CA HIS A 172 3.68 -8.05 -0.47
C HIS A 172 3.33 -9.48 0.00
N CYS A 173 2.04 -9.85 -0.04
CA CYS A 173 1.61 -11.18 0.36
C CYS A 173 2.10 -12.31 -0.58
N MET A 174 2.56 -11.95 -1.78
CA MET A 174 3.08 -12.88 -2.78
C MET A 174 4.59 -13.02 -2.75
N CYS A 175 5.28 -12.12 -2.09
CA CYS A 175 6.74 -12.06 -2.07
C CYS A 175 7.28 -12.46 -0.71
N SER A 176 8.34 -13.26 -0.70
CA SER A 176 9.18 -13.45 0.48
C SER A 176 10.33 -12.45 0.39
N GLU A 177 10.41 -11.54 1.34
CA GLU A 177 11.57 -10.69 1.51
C GLU A 177 12.66 -11.52 2.20
N ILE A 178 13.79 -11.74 1.52
CA ILE A 178 14.97 -12.34 2.13
C ILE A 178 15.79 -11.20 2.68
N PRO A 179 15.93 -11.07 4.01
CA PRO A 179 16.78 -10.04 4.59
C PRO A 179 18.22 -10.23 4.07
N ASN A 180 18.83 -9.13 3.64
CA ASN A 180 20.25 -9.14 3.31
C ASN A 180 21.05 -9.20 4.62
N PHE A 181 21.24 -10.40 5.14
CA PHE A 181 22.20 -10.62 6.18
C PHE A 181 23.56 -10.76 5.51
N ASP A 182 24.55 -9.96 5.92
CA ASP A 182 25.95 -10.21 5.64
C ASP A 182 26.39 -11.50 6.36
N ILE A 183 25.93 -12.65 5.85
CA ILE A 183 26.24 -13.97 6.39
C ILE A 183 27.71 -14.35 6.08
N PHE A 184 28.42 -13.55 5.31
CA PHE A 184 29.75 -13.93 4.76
C PHE A 184 30.91 -13.08 5.28
N THR A 185 30.75 -12.25 6.29
CA THR A 185 31.90 -11.61 6.95
C THR A 185 32.35 -12.35 8.22
N THR A 186 32.47 -13.65 8.17
CA THR A 186 33.46 -14.30 9.04
C THR A 186 34.79 -14.27 8.29
N SER A 187 35.45 -13.15 8.33
CA SER A 187 36.86 -13.10 8.03
C SER A 187 37.59 -14.05 8.99
N SER A 188 38.00 -15.17 8.47
CA SER A 188 39.08 -15.97 9.06
C SER A 188 40.35 -15.14 9.07
N SER A 189 40.54 -14.37 10.12
CA SER A 189 41.87 -13.91 10.51
C SER A 189 42.57 -15.08 11.18
N LYS A 190 43.48 -15.66 10.46
CA LYS A 190 44.61 -16.38 10.99
C LYS A 190 45.89 -15.65 10.59
#